data_efbbbc90bde4163fd29516a90043d695
#
_entry.id   efbbbc90bde4163fd29516a90043d695
#
_cell.length_a   1.000
_cell.length_b   1.000
_cell.length_c   1.000
_cell.angle_alpha   90.00
_cell.angle_beta   90.00
_cell.angle_gamma   90.00
#
_symmetry.space_group_name_H-M   'P 1'
#
loop_
_entity.id
_entity.type
_entity.pdbx_description
1 polymer ?
#
loop_
_entity_poly.entity_id
_entity_poly.type
_entity_poly.pdbx_seq_one_letter_code
_entity_poly.pdbx_strand_id
1 'polypeptide(L)'
;AGMNAGLYKDLMHQHKDEEHNVDYLYKTLGATLSSASYIQKQFKTYDTKEDYPSTHLGKSLRTISKLIMSDISTKVYYVSHGSFDTHVNQQSQQQNLFQQLDDAVTVFARDLKNNNRFQDVVVMTFSEFGRRVAQNASNGTDHGTANNMFLIGGGLKQQGLLNEGPDLVNLKDGDLQYKVDFKRVYATLLNKWLGADDKAILKQHYDHLSFI
;
A
#
# COMPACT_ATOMS: atom_id res chain seq x y z
N ALA A 1 -19.50 16.68 10.07
CA ALA A 1 -19.30 17.64 11.17
C ALA A 1 -18.03 18.43 10.82
N GLY A 2 -18.19 19.70 10.41
CA GLY A 2 -17.08 20.57 10.05
C GLY A 2 -16.29 20.94 11.30
N MET A 3 -15.04 20.55 11.34
CA MET A 3 -14.09 21.01 12.34
C MET A 3 -13.88 22.52 12.14
N ASN A 4 -14.13 23.33 13.19
CA ASN A 4 -13.99 24.77 13.12
C ASN A 4 -12.50 25.17 13.13
N ALA A 5 -11.89 25.23 11.94
CA ALA A 5 -10.48 25.56 11.76
C ALA A 5 -10.08 26.94 12.34
N GLY A 6 -11.06 27.88 12.51
CA GLY A 6 -10.84 29.18 13.13
C GLY A 6 -10.56 29.06 14.62
N LEU A 7 -11.37 28.28 15.34
CA LEU A 7 -11.20 28.06 16.78
C LEU A 7 -9.83 27.47 17.13
N TYR A 8 -9.32 26.56 16.30
CA TYR A 8 -8.01 25.94 16.51
C TYR A 8 -6.85 26.92 16.24
N LYS A 9 -6.99 27.82 15.25
CA LYS A 9 -5.99 28.88 15.01
C LYS A 9 -5.88 29.83 16.20
N ASP A 10 -7.01 30.20 16.78
CA ASP A 10 -7.05 31.10 17.93
C ASP A 10 -6.45 30.45 19.18
N LEU A 11 -6.72 29.17 19.42
CA LEU A 11 -6.09 28.38 20.49
C LEU A 11 -4.56 28.28 20.33
N MET A 12 -4.04 28.16 19.13
CA MET A 12 -2.59 28.11 18.85
C MET A 12 -1.87 29.44 19.17
N HIS A 13 -2.57 30.59 19.11
CA HIS A 13 -1.99 31.87 19.42
C HIS A 13 -2.00 32.21 20.92
N GLN A 14 -2.84 31.55 21.71
CA GLN A 14 -3.02 31.84 23.13
C GLN A 14 -2.09 31.10 24.09
N HIS A 15 -1.45 29.98 23.65
CA HIS A 15 -0.62 29.14 24.52
C HIS A 15 0.84 29.09 24.04
N LYS A 16 1.58 30.17 24.29
CA LYS A 16 3.00 30.25 23.93
C LYS A 16 3.98 29.69 24.97
N ASP A 17 3.54 29.41 26.20
CA ASP A 17 4.45 29.26 27.34
C ASP A 17 4.30 27.97 28.16
N GLU A 18 3.62 26.90 27.72
CA GLU A 18 3.46 25.71 28.54
C GLU A 18 4.01 24.42 27.86
N GLU A 19 4.84 23.76 28.62
CA GLU A 19 5.38 22.38 28.53
C GLU A 19 5.58 21.75 27.14
N HIS A 20 6.77 21.24 26.87
CA HIS A 20 7.23 20.60 25.63
C HIS A 20 6.22 19.65 24.96
N ASN A 21 5.38 18.95 25.72
CA ASN A 21 4.37 18.02 25.19
C ASN A 21 3.17 18.76 24.60
N VAL A 22 2.75 19.86 25.19
CA VAL A 22 1.62 20.69 24.72
C VAL A 22 2.05 21.41 23.44
N ASP A 23 3.25 21.97 23.40
CA ASP A 23 3.82 22.61 22.21
C ASP A 23 3.95 21.62 21.04
N TYR A 24 4.40 20.39 21.31
CA TYR A 24 4.43 19.31 20.31
C TYR A 24 3.03 18.98 19.78
N LEU A 25 2.02 18.85 20.63
CA LEU A 25 0.65 18.58 20.21
C LEU A 25 0.08 19.71 19.34
N TYR A 26 0.29 20.97 19.71
CA TYR A 26 -0.16 22.11 18.93
C TYR A 26 0.55 22.21 17.59
N LYS A 27 1.87 22.01 17.53
CA LYS A 27 2.63 21.96 16.28
C LYS A 27 2.15 20.84 15.37
N THR A 28 1.92 19.66 15.92
CA THR A 28 1.40 18.50 15.19
C THR A 28 0.00 18.78 14.66
N LEU A 29 -0.88 19.35 15.47
CA LEU A 29 -2.23 19.73 15.04
C LEU A 29 -2.19 20.80 13.94
N GLY A 30 -1.34 21.81 14.08
CA GLY A 30 -1.16 22.86 13.07
C GLY A 30 -0.65 22.30 11.74
N ALA A 31 0.35 21.43 11.78
CA ALA A 31 0.85 20.74 10.61
C ALA A 31 -0.22 19.84 9.94
N THR A 32 -1.01 19.14 10.76
CA THR A 32 -2.12 18.30 10.29
C THR A 32 -3.19 19.12 9.58
N LEU A 33 -3.61 20.25 10.16
CA LEU A 33 -4.62 21.14 9.56
C LEU A 33 -4.12 21.79 8.27
N SER A 34 -2.85 22.20 8.23
CA SER A 34 -2.23 22.76 7.02
C SER A 34 -2.17 21.72 5.92
N SER A 35 -1.74 20.50 6.24
CA SER A 35 -1.69 19.38 5.31
C SER A 35 -3.09 19.00 4.80
N ALA A 36 -4.08 18.92 5.69
CA ALA A 36 -5.46 18.63 5.31
C ALA A 36 -6.05 19.70 4.38
N SER A 37 -5.80 20.99 4.66
CA SER A 37 -6.23 22.10 3.80
C SER A 37 -5.55 22.07 2.44
N TYR A 38 -4.25 21.78 2.38
CA TYR A 38 -3.50 21.62 1.14
C TYR A 38 -4.07 20.47 0.31
N ILE A 39 -4.22 19.28 0.91
CA ILE A 39 -4.78 18.09 0.25
C ILE A 39 -6.19 18.40 -0.27
N GLN A 40 -7.05 19.01 0.54
CA GLN A 40 -8.42 19.35 0.16
C GLN A 40 -8.47 20.33 -1.03
N LYS A 41 -7.58 21.30 -1.08
CA LYS A 41 -7.47 22.25 -2.19
C LYS A 41 -7.03 21.55 -3.47
N GLN A 42 -5.99 20.73 -3.41
CA GLN A 42 -5.46 20.00 -4.56
C GLN A 42 -6.45 18.91 -5.03
N PHE A 43 -7.08 18.19 -4.12
CA PHE A 43 -8.05 17.13 -4.43
C PHE A 43 -9.23 17.60 -5.29
N LYS A 44 -9.57 18.88 -5.28
CA LYS A 44 -10.63 19.47 -6.10
C LYS A 44 -10.20 19.76 -7.54
N THR A 45 -8.92 19.69 -7.86
CA THR A 45 -8.38 20.08 -9.17
C THR A 45 -8.56 19.00 -10.23
N TYR A 46 -8.73 17.73 -9.83
CA TYR A 46 -8.93 16.61 -10.73
C TYR A 46 -10.09 15.72 -10.29
N ASP A 47 -10.87 15.22 -11.24
CA ASP A 47 -11.79 14.12 -11.05
C ASP A 47 -11.62 13.08 -12.15
N THR A 48 -11.54 11.80 -11.76
CA THR A 48 -11.37 10.70 -12.69
C THR A 48 -12.69 10.42 -13.45
N LYS A 49 -12.55 10.05 -14.73
CA LYS A 49 -13.67 9.60 -15.57
C LYS A 49 -13.90 8.08 -15.46
N GLU A 50 -12.98 7.38 -14.79
CA GLU A 50 -13.05 5.94 -14.61
C GLU A 50 -14.09 5.55 -13.56
N ASP A 51 -14.81 4.46 -13.82
CA ASP A 51 -15.81 3.91 -12.91
C ASP A 51 -15.16 2.92 -11.94
N TYR A 52 -14.72 3.43 -10.81
CA TYR A 52 -14.11 2.62 -9.75
C TYR A 52 -15.16 1.80 -8.99
N PRO A 53 -14.85 0.55 -8.62
CA PRO A 53 -15.74 -0.25 -7.77
C PRO A 53 -16.14 0.48 -6.48
N SER A 54 -17.37 0.27 -6.04
CA SER A 54 -17.90 0.87 -4.80
C SER A 54 -17.31 0.26 -3.51
N THR A 55 -16.44 -0.73 -3.61
CA THR A 55 -15.73 -1.35 -2.49
C THR A 55 -14.83 -0.34 -1.78
N HIS A 56 -14.43 -0.65 -0.54
CA HIS A 56 -13.48 0.19 0.21
C HIS A 56 -12.17 0.39 -0.57
N LEU A 57 -11.61 -0.68 -1.14
CA LEU A 57 -10.38 -0.63 -1.95
C LEU A 57 -10.57 0.25 -3.19
N GLY A 58 -11.67 0.07 -3.94
CA GLY A 58 -11.96 0.89 -5.13
C GLY A 58 -12.06 2.38 -4.81
N LYS A 59 -12.78 2.74 -3.74
CA LYS A 59 -12.86 4.14 -3.26
C LYS A 59 -11.52 4.71 -2.84
N SER A 60 -10.70 3.91 -2.17
CA SER A 60 -9.35 4.31 -1.74
C SER A 60 -8.43 4.53 -2.94
N LEU A 61 -8.42 3.62 -3.92
CA LEU A 61 -7.62 3.77 -5.13
C LEU A 61 -8.08 4.94 -6.01
N ARG A 62 -9.39 5.20 -6.08
CA ARG A 62 -9.93 6.42 -6.71
C ARG A 62 -9.38 7.68 -6.06
N THR A 63 -9.36 7.70 -4.73
CA THR A 63 -8.82 8.82 -3.96
C THR A 63 -7.33 9.02 -4.25
N ILE A 64 -6.54 7.95 -4.25
CA ILE A 64 -5.12 7.99 -4.56
C ILE A 64 -4.87 8.46 -5.99
N SER A 65 -5.63 7.97 -6.96
CA SER A 65 -5.56 8.46 -8.35
C SER A 65 -5.74 9.97 -8.42
N LYS A 66 -6.79 10.50 -7.78
CA LYS A 66 -7.03 11.95 -7.72
C LYS A 66 -5.87 12.72 -7.10
N LEU A 67 -5.25 12.21 -6.05
CA LEU A 67 -4.09 12.83 -5.41
C LEU A 67 -2.86 12.83 -6.34
N ILE A 68 -2.60 11.73 -7.03
CA ILE A 68 -1.51 11.62 -8.02
C ILE A 68 -1.71 12.61 -9.17
N MET A 69 -2.93 12.66 -9.73
CA MET A 69 -3.24 13.56 -10.85
C MET A 69 -3.26 15.04 -10.45
N SER A 70 -3.38 15.32 -9.16
CA SER A 70 -3.30 16.68 -8.62
C SER A 70 -1.87 17.10 -8.27
N ASP A 71 -0.86 16.34 -8.68
CA ASP A 71 0.57 16.59 -8.46
C ASP A 71 0.94 16.87 -7.00
N ILE A 72 0.28 16.15 -6.08
CA ILE A 72 0.62 16.22 -4.66
C ILE A 72 1.99 15.54 -4.45
N SER A 73 2.86 16.18 -3.67
CA SER A 73 4.23 15.72 -3.40
C SER A 73 4.33 14.44 -2.53
N THR A 74 3.22 13.75 -2.25
CA THR A 74 3.19 12.48 -1.52
C THR A 74 3.77 11.36 -2.38
N LYS A 75 4.83 10.71 -1.87
CA LYS A 75 5.52 9.63 -2.58
C LYS A 75 5.02 8.23 -2.24
N VAL A 76 4.40 8.05 -1.08
CA VAL A 76 3.96 6.73 -0.59
C VAL A 76 2.51 6.81 -0.14
N TYR A 77 1.68 5.91 -0.65
CA TYR A 77 0.30 5.72 -0.27
C TYR A 77 0.13 4.30 0.29
N TYR A 78 -0.64 4.17 1.34
CA TYR A 78 -0.95 2.88 1.95
C TYR A 78 -2.46 2.65 1.98
N VAL A 79 -2.88 1.45 1.54
CA VAL A 79 -4.28 1.02 1.57
C VAL A 79 -4.34 -0.40 2.10
N SER A 80 -5.26 -0.65 3.01
CA SER A 80 -5.54 -1.99 3.52
C SER A 80 -6.72 -2.63 2.80
N HIS A 81 -6.57 -3.90 2.42
CA HIS A 81 -7.63 -4.76 1.93
C HIS A 81 -7.69 -6.01 2.81
N GLY A 82 -8.58 -6.00 3.79
CA GLY A 82 -8.66 -7.01 4.84
C GLY A 82 -9.44 -8.27 4.46
N SER A 83 -9.72 -9.09 5.49
CA SER A 83 -10.52 -10.31 5.43
C SER A 83 -9.86 -11.53 4.77
N PHE A 84 -8.54 -11.50 4.55
CA PHE A 84 -7.79 -12.65 4.04
C PHE A 84 -7.47 -13.71 5.09
N ASP A 85 -7.79 -13.47 6.35
CA ASP A 85 -7.63 -14.45 7.44
C ASP A 85 -8.76 -15.49 7.42
N THR A 86 -8.77 -16.29 6.35
CA THR A 86 -9.81 -17.27 6.04
C THR A 86 -9.34 -18.68 6.43
N HIS A 87 -9.99 -19.30 7.39
CA HIS A 87 -9.68 -20.66 7.88
C HIS A 87 -10.78 -21.68 7.57
N VAL A 88 -11.96 -21.22 7.14
CA VAL A 88 -13.14 -22.04 6.87
C VAL A 88 -13.69 -21.67 5.50
N ASN A 89 -14.02 -22.65 4.67
CA ASN A 89 -14.55 -22.43 3.31
C ASN A 89 -13.76 -21.36 2.52
N GLN A 90 -12.45 -21.47 2.57
CA GLN A 90 -11.50 -20.43 2.13
C GLN A 90 -11.64 -20.07 0.66
N GLN A 91 -11.87 -21.08 -0.21
CA GLN A 91 -11.81 -20.89 -1.66
C GLN A 91 -12.77 -19.79 -2.15
N SER A 92 -14.03 -19.85 -1.79
CA SER A 92 -15.04 -18.88 -2.23
C SER A 92 -14.81 -17.49 -1.65
N GLN A 93 -14.35 -17.43 -0.40
CA GLN A 93 -14.03 -16.14 0.25
C GLN A 93 -12.85 -15.46 -0.43
N GLN A 94 -11.76 -16.18 -0.64
CA GLN A 94 -10.58 -15.62 -1.32
C GLN A 94 -10.84 -15.29 -2.78
N GLN A 95 -11.63 -16.09 -3.50
CA GLN A 95 -12.03 -15.77 -4.85
C GLN A 95 -12.72 -14.40 -4.92
N ASN A 96 -13.64 -14.12 -4.01
CA ASN A 96 -14.33 -12.83 -3.94
C ASN A 96 -13.37 -11.67 -3.57
N LEU A 97 -12.45 -11.90 -2.62
CA LEU A 97 -11.45 -10.89 -2.23
C LEU A 97 -10.47 -10.57 -3.38
N PHE A 98 -10.01 -11.60 -4.09
CA PHE A 98 -9.15 -11.40 -5.25
C PHE A 98 -9.88 -10.74 -6.41
N GLN A 99 -11.18 -11.03 -6.61
CA GLN A 99 -11.97 -10.32 -7.60
C GLN A 99 -12.07 -8.82 -7.27
N GLN A 100 -12.32 -8.47 -6.00
CA GLN A 100 -12.35 -7.07 -5.58
C GLN A 100 -10.99 -6.38 -5.77
N LEU A 101 -9.89 -7.09 -5.53
CA LEU A 101 -8.54 -6.59 -5.75
C LEU A 101 -8.30 -6.35 -7.25
N ASP A 102 -8.61 -7.32 -8.09
CA ASP A 102 -8.42 -7.26 -9.54
C ASP A 102 -9.24 -6.12 -10.15
N ASP A 103 -10.53 -6.05 -9.85
CA ASP A 103 -11.41 -4.99 -10.35
C ASP A 103 -10.87 -3.59 -9.99
N ALA A 104 -10.48 -3.40 -8.75
CA ALA A 104 -10.02 -2.09 -8.28
C ALA A 104 -8.65 -1.70 -8.86
N VAL A 105 -7.69 -2.63 -8.90
CA VAL A 105 -6.35 -2.39 -9.42
C VAL A 105 -6.35 -2.24 -10.94
N THR A 106 -7.20 -3.00 -11.65
CA THR A 106 -7.36 -2.87 -13.11
C THR A 106 -7.86 -1.48 -13.50
N VAL A 107 -8.88 -0.97 -12.81
CA VAL A 107 -9.39 0.39 -13.06
C VAL A 107 -8.33 1.43 -12.71
N PHE A 108 -7.63 1.28 -11.58
CA PHE A 108 -6.56 2.18 -11.17
C PHE A 108 -5.43 2.25 -12.20
N ALA A 109 -4.95 1.09 -12.66
CA ALA A 109 -3.90 1.02 -13.68
C ALA A 109 -4.35 1.67 -15.01
N ARG A 110 -5.61 1.47 -15.41
CA ARG A 110 -6.19 2.09 -16.60
C ARG A 110 -6.28 3.61 -16.47
N ASP A 111 -6.73 4.11 -15.33
CA ASP A 111 -6.81 5.54 -15.02
C ASP A 111 -5.42 6.20 -15.10
N LEU A 112 -4.42 5.59 -14.49
CA LEU A 112 -3.02 6.05 -14.58
C LEU A 112 -2.49 6.03 -16.02
N LYS A 113 -2.79 5.00 -16.81
CA LYS A 113 -2.38 4.91 -18.22
C LYS A 113 -3.02 6.00 -19.07
N ASN A 114 -4.32 6.22 -18.92
CA ASN A 114 -5.07 7.23 -19.65
C ASN A 114 -4.60 8.65 -19.37
N ASN A 115 -3.97 8.86 -18.22
CA ASN A 115 -3.41 10.15 -17.81
C ASN A 115 -1.86 10.21 -17.89
N ASN A 116 -1.21 9.25 -18.55
CA ASN A 116 0.24 9.19 -18.72
C ASN A 116 1.04 9.17 -17.39
N ARG A 117 0.47 8.62 -16.32
CA ARG A 117 1.10 8.56 -15.00
C ARG A 117 1.49 7.12 -14.59
N PHE A 118 1.21 6.13 -15.41
CA PHE A 118 1.48 4.71 -15.07
C PHE A 118 2.97 4.42 -14.90
N GLN A 119 3.84 5.18 -15.59
CA GLN A 119 5.31 5.07 -15.47
C GLN A 119 5.83 5.63 -14.13
N ASP A 120 5.06 6.51 -13.48
CA ASP A 120 5.45 7.19 -12.24
C ASP A 120 4.99 6.42 -10.99
N VAL A 121 4.32 5.28 -11.15
CA VAL A 121 3.68 4.56 -10.04
C VAL A 121 4.12 3.10 -10.03
N VAL A 122 4.46 2.61 -8.83
CA VAL A 122 4.60 1.18 -8.54
C VAL A 122 3.64 0.83 -7.41
N VAL A 123 2.73 -0.09 -7.68
CA VAL A 123 1.88 -0.72 -6.68
C VAL A 123 2.61 -1.97 -6.19
N MET A 124 2.75 -2.12 -4.89
CA MET A 124 3.28 -3.32 -4.25
C MET A 124 2.25 -3.86 -3.26
N THR A 125 1.94 -5.15 -3.35
CA THR A 125 1.14 -5.83 -2.32
C THR A 125 2.05 -6.50 -1.30
N PHE A 126 1.58 -6.64 -0.07
CA PHE A 126 2.21 -7.46 0.97
C PHE A 126 1.15 -7.98 1.93
N SER A 127 1.50 -9.01 2.70
CA SER A 127 0.62 -9.62 3.70
C SER A 127 1.44 -10.00 4.94
N GLU A 128 0.77 -10.09 6.09
CA GLU A 128 1.40 -10.47 7.36
C GLU A 128 1.72 -11.96 7.44
N PHE A 129 1.02 -12.80 6.67
CA PHE A 129 1.19 -14.25 6.68
C PHE A 129 1.03 -14.84 5.27
N GLY A 130 1.60 -16.02 5.09
CA GLY A 130 1.31 -16.91 3.98
C GLY A 130 0.32 -18.00 4.37
N ARG A 131 0.23 -19.04 3.55
CA ARG A 131 -0.67 -20.19 3.80
C ARG A 131 0.09 -21.49 3.71
N ARG A 132 -0.28 -22.44 4.58
CA ARG A 132 0.16 -23.83 4.50
C ARG A 132 -0.35 -24.50 3.23
N VAL A 133 0.40 -25.49 2.75
CA VAL A 133 0.01 -26.29 1.59
C VAL A 133 -1.15 -27.23 1.93
N ALA A 134 -1.11 -27.80 3.14
CA ALA A 134 -2.13 -28.75 3.59
C ALA A 134 -3.45 -28.03 3.92
N GLN A 135 -4.55 -28.60 3.43
CA GLN A 135 -5.90 -28.19 3.80
C GLN A 135 -6.20 -28.64 5.24
N ASN A 136 -6.87 -27.77 6.00
CA ASN A 136 -7.38 -28.10 7.32
C ASN A 136 -8.76 -28.78 7.27
N ALA A 137 -9.27 -29.23 8.42
CA ALA A 137 -10.56 -29.92 8.51
C ALA A 137 -11.78 -29.06 8.16
N SER A 138 -11.63 -27.74 8.03
CA SER A 138 -12.70 -26.78 7.77
C SER A 138 -12.71 -26.24 6.34
N ASN A 139 -12.09 -26.93 5.37
CA ASN A 139 -11.94 -26.50 3.98
C ASN A 139 -11.24 -25.15 3.84
N GLY A 140 -10.22 -24.93 4.65
CA GLY A 140 -9.31 -23.79 4.58
C GLY A 140 -7.87 -24.23 4.76
N THR A 141 -6.99 -23.29 5.04
CA THR A 141 -5.59 -23.55 5.38
C THR A 141 -5.19 -22.71 6.58
N ASP A 142 -4.26 -23.22 7.37
CA ASP A 142 -3.64 -22.45 8.44
C ASP A 142 -2.61 -21.45 7.88
N HIS A 143 -2.15 -20.54 8.71
CA HIS A 143 -1.08 -19.59 8.34
C HIS A 143 0.22 -20.34 8.04
N GLY A 144 0.96 -19.83 7.07
CA GLY A 144 2.27 -20.31 6.66
C GLY A 144 3.27 -19.16 6.53
N THR A 145 4.51 -19.52 6.20
CA THR A 145 5.65 -18.60 6.24
C THR A 145 6.00 -17.95 4.91
N ALA A 146 5.43 -18.42 3.80
CA ALA A 146 5.69 -17.87 2.47
C ALA A 146 4.41 -17.38 1.79
N ASN A 147 4.51 -16.28 1.05
CA ASN A 147 3.38 -15.67 0.34
C ASN A 147 3.83 -15.11 -1.01
N ASN A 148 2.86 -14.74 -1.83
CA ASN A 148 3.06 -14.01 -3.07
C ASN A 148 3.09 -12.50 -2.82
N MET A 149 3.89 -11.79 -3.62
CA MET A 149 3.91 -10.34 -3.67
C MET A 149 3.71 -9.91 -5.12
N PHE A 150 2.78 -9.00 -5.37
CA PHE A 150 2.54 -8.43 -6.69
C PHE A 150 3.21 -7.06 -6.79
N LEU A 151 3.85 -6.83 -7.93
CA LEU A 151 4.39 -5.53 -8.32
C LEU A 151 3.73 -5.11 -9.63
N ILE A 152 3.10 -3.93 -9.65
CA ILE A 152 2.36 -3.43 -10.81
C ILE A 152 2.77 -1.99 -11.08
N GLY A 153 3.29 -1.71 -12.28
CA GLY A 153 3.74 -0.37 -12.64
C GLY A 153 4.38 -0.32 -14.01
N GLY A 154 4.35 0.85 -14.63
CA GLY A 154 4.91 1.03 -15.97
C GLY A 154 6.43 1.02 -16.02
N GLY A 155 7.09 1.36 -14.90
CA GLY A 155 8.56 1.39 -14.79
C GLY A 155 9.22 0.04 -14.49
N LEU A 156 8.45 -1.06 -14.41
CA LEU A 156 9.01 -2.40 -14.17
C LEU A 156 9.68 -2.95 -15.43
N LYS A 157 10.88 -3.52 -15.26
CA LYS A 157 11.69 -4.08 -16.38
C LYS A 157 11.27 -5.46 -16.85
N GLN A 158 10.56 -6.19 -16.00
CA GLN A 158 10.16 -7.58 -16.28
C GLN A 158 8.66 -7.76 -16.04
N GLN A 159 8.06 -8.69 -16.78
CA GLN A 159 6.67 -9.11 -16.61
C GLN A 159 6.63 -10.61 -16.26
N GLY A 160 5.59 -11.03 -15.58
CA GLY A 160 5.39 -12.42 -15.17
C GLY A 160 6.09 -12.76 -13.86
N LEU A 161 6.49 -14.01 -13.68
CA LEU A 161 7.14 -14.50 -12.47
C LEU A 161 8.60 -14.01 -12.42
N LEU A 162 8.97 -13.32 -11.33
CA LEU A 162 10.35 -12.84 -11.12
C LEU A 162 11.26 -13.92 -10.52
N ASN A 163 10.71 -14.95 -9.92
CA ASN A 163 11.41 -16.11 -9.39
C ASN A 163 10.66 -17.38 -9.75
N GLU A 164 11.30 -18.52 -9.55
CA GLU A 164 10.66 -19.82 -9.74
C GLU A 164 9.41 -19.98 -8.88
N GLY A 165 8.43 -20.72 -9.37
CA GLY A 165 7.22 -21.06 -8.66
C GLY A 165 7.49 -21.75 -7.30
N PRO A 166 6.47 -21.84 -6.43
CA PRO A 166 6.62 -22.48 -5.13
C PRO A 166 6.90 -23.98 -5.29
N ASP A 167 7.79 -24.50 -4.46
CA ASP A 167 8.04 -25.95 -4.36
C ASP A 167 7.03 -26.53 -3.36
N LEU A 168 6.06 -27.28 -3.88
CA LEU A 168 4.98 -27.89 -3.08
C LEU A 168 5.39 -29.23 -2.47
N VAL A 169 6.60 -29.72 -2.76
CA VAL A 169 7.10 -31.04 -2.30
C VAL A 169 8.10 -30.86 -1.16
N ASN A 170 9.08 -29.99 -1.32
CA ASN A 170 10.14 -29.77 -0.34
C ASN A 170 9.70 -28.71 0.68
N LEU A 171 8.84 -29.10 1.59
CA LEU A 171 8.32 -28.23 2.65
C LEU A 171 9.22 -28.26 3.90
N LYS A 172 9.25 -27.17 4.65
CA LYS A 172 9.88 -27.11 5.97
C LYS A 172 8.79 -27.05 7.04
N ASP A 173 8.70 -28.07 7.87
CA ASP A 173 7.69 -28.18 8.92
C ASP A 173 6.23 -28.06 8.38
N GLY A 174 6.00 -28.51 7.14
CA GLY A 174 4.73 -28.40 6.44
C GLY A 174 4.46 -27.05 5.78
N ASP A 175 5.41 -26.12 5.83
CA ASP A 175 5.33 -24.80 5.24
C ASP A 175 6.12 -24.69 3.93
N LEU A 176 5.65 -23.82 3.04
CA LEU A 176 6.42 -23.37 1.89
C LEU A 176 7.68 -22.65 2.33
N GLN A 177 8.78 -22.91 1.61
CA GLN A 177 10.00 -22.14 1.80
C GLN A 177 10.01 -20.96 0.82
N TYR A 178 10.16 -19.73 1.34
CA TYR A 178 10.32 -18.56 0.49
C TYR A 178 11.70 -18.58 -0.20
N LYS A 179 11.73 -18.15 -1.47
CA LYS A 179 12.96 -18.06 -2.27
C LYS A 179 13.56 -16.66 -2.30
N VAL A 180 12.71 -15.66 -2.13
CA VAL A 180 13.09 -14.24 -2.09
C VAL A 180 12.64 -13.65 -0.76
N ASP A 181 13.57 -13.15 0.03
CA ASP A 181 13.23 -12.36 1.23
C ASP A 181 12.53 -11.06 0.78
N PHE A 182 11.33 -10.81 1.30
CA PHE A 182 10.54 -9.62 0.98
C PHE A 182 11.29 -8.30 1.28
N LYS A 183 12.23 -8.33 2.21
CA LYS A 183 13.06 -7.16 2.53
C LYS A 183 13.99 -6.77 1.38
N ARG A 184 14.36 -7.71 0.51
CA ARG A 184 15.08 -7.41 -0.73
C ARG A 184 14.23 -6.61 -1.71
N VAL A 185 12.91 -6.89 -1.77
CA VAL A 185 11.96 -6.10 -2.55
C VAL A 185 11.86 -4.69 -1.98
N TYR A 186 11.72 -4.59 -0.66
CA TYR A 186 11.68 -3.28 0.04
C TYR A 186 12.96 -2.47 -0.18
N ALA A 187 14.14 -3.08 0.01
CA ALA A 187 15.42 -2.43 -0.23
C ALA A 187 15.52 -1.90 -1.66
N THR A 188 15.09 -2.71 -2.64
CA THR A 188 15.09 -2.33 -4.04
C THR A 188 14.19 -1.11 -4.31
N LEU A 189 12.96 -1.12 -3.82
CA LEU A 189 12.05 0.01 -4.00
C LEU A 189 12.49 1.27 -3.24
N LEU A 190 12.97 1.12 -2.01
CA LEU A 190 13.50 2.24 -1.24
C LEU A 190 14.66 2.92 -1.97
N ASN A 191 15.63 2.13 -2.44
CA ASN A 191 16.83 2.66 -3.08
C ASN A 191 16.58 3.10 -4.53
N LYS A 192 16.10 2.17 -5.39
CA LYS A 192 16.04 2.39 -6.84
C LYS A 192 14.84 3.22 -7.28
N TRP A 193 13.73 3.18 -6.54
CA TRP A 193 12.52 3.91 -6.90
C TRP A 193 12.37 5.21 -6.10
N LEU A 194 12.52 5.15 -4.78
CA LEU A 194 12.31 6.31 -3.92
C LEU A 194 13.58 7.15 -3.71
N GLY A 195 14.77 6.64 -4.07
CA GLY A 195 16.05 7.30 -3.82
C GLY A 195 16.39 7.46 -2.33
N ALA A 196 15.88 6.56 -1.50
CA ALA A 196 16.09 6.57 -0.05
C ALA A 196 17.26 5.67 0.37
N ASP A 197 17.80 5.92 1.56
CA ASP A 197 18.82 5.05 2.16
C ASP A 197 18.14 3.81 2.78
N ASP A 198 18.07 2.75 1.99
CA ASP A 198 17.46 1.48 2.38
C ASP A 198 18.15 0.86 3.59
N LYS A 199 19.48 0.98 3.73
CA LYS A 199 20.22 0.44 4.88
C LYS A 199 19.87 1.17 6.18
N ALA A 200 19.76 2.49 6.12
CA ALA A 200 19.36 3.30 7.27
C ALA A 200 17.93 2.98 7.72
N ILE A 201 17.02 2.74 6.76
CA ILE A 201 15.61 2.44 7.04
C ILE A 201 15.43 1.00 7.55
N LEU A 202 16.01 0.02 6.85
CA LEU A 202 15.85 -1.40 7.18
C LEU A 202 16.80 -1.89 8.27
N LYS A 203 17.76 -1.04 8.72
CA LYS A 203 18.78 -1.35 9.73
C LYS A 203 19.69 -2.52 9.35
N GLN A 204 19.69 -2.93 8.10
CA GLN A 204 20.48 -4.03 7.55
C GLN A 204 20.65 -3.84 6.04
N HIS A 205 21.74 -4.41 5.50
CA HIS A 205 21.94 -4.49 4.06
C HIS A 205 21.17 -5.66 3.45
N TYR A 206 20.48 -5.40 2.32
CA TYR A 206 19.84 -6.40 1.48
C TYR A 206 20.22 -6.18 0.01
N ASP A 207 20.58 -7.25 -0.68
CA ASP A 207 20.90 -7.17 -2.12
C ASP A 207 19.66 -6.77 -2.92
N HIS A 208 19.84 -5.77 -3.78
CA HIS A 208 18.76 -5.30 -4.64
C HIS A 208 18.44 -6.31 -5.74
N LEU A 209 17.17 -6.35 -6.13
CA LEU A 209 16.65 -7.11 -7.25
C LEU A 209 16.66 -6.26 -8.53
N SER A 210 16.52 -6.91 -9.69
CA SER A 210 16.67 -6.28 -11.01
C SER A 210 15.33 -5.93 -11.70
N PHE A 211 14.23 -5.92 -10.97
CA PHE A 211 12.90 -5.69 -11.57
C PHE A 211 12.57 -4.21 -11.85
N ILE A 212 13.42 -3.29 -11.38
CA ILE A 212 13.26 -1.85 -11.56
C ILE A 212 14.58 -1.17 -11.91
#